data_1d3e19c1dfced5272aea0a44c0fbdcda
#
_entry.id   1d3e19c1dfced5272aea0a44c0fbdcda
#
_cell.length_a   1.000
_cell.length_b   1.000
_cell.length_c   1.000
_cell.angle_alpha   90.00
_cell.angle_beta   90.00
_cell.angle_gamma   90.00
#
_symmetry.space_group_name_H-M   'P 1'
#
loop_
_entity.id
_entity.type
_entity.pdbx_description
1 polymer ?
#
loop_
_entity_poly.entity_id
_entity_poly.type
_entity_poly.pdbx_seq_one_letter_code
_entity_poly.pdbx_strand_id
1 'polypeptide(L)'
;MRQFVILFIIFFFGIKIQAQPTLTPQAQEGYNAYAELANDYMHALWGYRVELGKLNFKSLEYLNIDPLYRKANLKYEHTDFLETLTFNIDPESAYNRVFDIGENVPSQHQVPLNNAIQRIKKSMDSIADASVQIEKYISTRKYKKEENLETLFTLLNDCERYFETFRTANMSIISTLELARKYYQITSTTDEYLRHAEQLKSIIDPSRKILYALRKNCVADVEDARRDLDLAIELISEIEKDNLSRTIEGKSYEGVYVRYDFVLKLATDISAYGQEYTTANVDERRYRMQSPNYYYYNRRVLDKFNRVGRGLVLQYNHFVDSSQVRLIKMSEEPHWYKVRNINDTSLAPDEDPAEEVIDSTETVSALEGYAPNNLIFLLDVSQSMNTAEKLSLLKSSFKHLVSEMRSEDRVGIVIFSGAAKVVLSPTSSTDKELINRALENLKPSGKSDVESGLEKAYDVLTHHYLENGNNKIILATDGDFETLKRHRTLIERHKNEDKMLSVFYYSKEKNNSIGYRLRQFAEAGGGRYAYIQAENANEIIIEEAQKTQ
;
A
#
# COMPACT_ATOMS: atom_id res chain seq x y z
N MET A 1 -47.74 -51.38 -18.76
CA MET A 1 -46.89 -50.27 -19.13
C MET A 1 -47.19 -49.09 -18.19
N ARG A 2 -46.44 -48.88 -17.11
CA ARG A 2 -46.60 -47.74 -16.23
C ARG A 2 -45.44 -46.79 -16.53
N GLN A 3 -45.80 -45.62 -17.08
CA GLN A 3 -44.83 -44.52 -17.29
C GLN A 3 -44.52 -43.87 -15.95
N PHE A 4 -43.23 -43.91 -15.53
CA PHE A 4 -42.72 -43.09 -14.45
C PHE A 4 -42.33 -41.71 -15.01
N VAL A 5 -43.08 -40.68 -14.60
CA VAL A 5 -42.72 -39.29 -14.82
C VAL A 5 -41.79 -38.88 -13.71
N ILE A 6 -40.50 -38.68 -14.02
CA ILE A 6 -39.52 -38.11 -13.10
C ILE A 6 -39.62 -36.60 -13.19
N LEU A 7 -40.16 -35.99 -12.14
CA LEU A 7 -40.23 -34.53 -11.99
C LEU A 7 -38.84 -34.04 -11.50
N PHE A 8 -38.06 -33.41 -12.39
CA PHE A 8 -36.85 -32.69 -12.02
C PHE A 8 -37.27 -31.36 -11.41
N ILE A 9 -37.18 -31.25 -10.06
CA ILE A 9 -37.27 -29.98 -9.35
C ILE A 9 -35.89 -29.34 -9.42
N ILE A 10 -35.72 -28.39 -10.35
CA ILE A 10 -34.56 -27.53 -10.41
C ILE A 10 -34.70 -26.49 -9.28
N PHE A 11 -34.02 -26.71 -8.18
CA PHE A 11 -33.81 -25.68 -7.17
C PHE A 11 -32.86 -24.63 -7.77
N PHE A 12 -33.40 -23.53 -8.28
CA PHE A 12 -32.67 -22.31 -8.49
C PHE A 12 -32.27 -21.77 -7.11
N PHE A 13 -31.07 -22.08 -6.65
CA PHE A 13 -30.42 -21.26 -5.66
C PHE A 13 -30.14 -19.89 -6.31
N GLY A 14 -31.02 -18.95 -6.03
CA GLY A 14 -30.79 -17.56 -6.40
C GLY A 14 -29.55 -17.07 -5.63
N ILE A 15 -28.39 -17.10 -6.29
CA ILE A 15 -27.28 -16.27 -5.90
C ILE A 15 -27.84 -14.85 -5.96
N LYS A 16 -28.13 -14.24 -4.82
CA LYS A 16 -28.37 -12.81 -4.73
C LYS A 16 -27.04 -12.16 -5.15
N ILE A 17 -26.90 -11.84 -6.42
CA ILE A 17 -25.92 -10.87 -6.88
C ILE A 17 -26.33 -9.59 -6.15
N GLN A 18 -25.63 -9.26 -5.09
CA GLN A 18 -25.84 -8.03 -4.34
C GLN A 18 -25.49 -6.92 -5.32
N ALA A 19 -26.47 -6.16 -5.77
CA ALA A 19 -26.21 -5.05 -6.68
C ALA A 19 -25.20 -4.10 -6.01
N GLN A 20 -24.18 -3.71 -6.77
CA GLN A 20 -23.22 -2.75 -6.27
C GLN A 20 -23.95 -1.50 -5.76
N PRO A 21 -23.58 -0.95 -4.60
CA PRO A 21 -24.24 0.22 -4.07
C PRO A 21 -24.01 1.44 -4.96
N THR A 22 -24.93 2.38 -4.93
CA THR A 22 -24.77 3.67 -5.62
C THR A 22 -24.02 4.63 -4.70
N LEU A 23 -23.03 5.35 -5.25
CA LEU A 23 -22.29 6.39 -4.53
C LEU A 23 -23.24 7.56 -4.22
N THR A 24 -23.42 7.87 -2.92
CA THR A 24 -24.20 9.03 -2.48
C THR A 24 -23.42 10.32 -2.64
N PRO A 25 -24.06 11.50 -2.76
CA PRO A 25 -23.35 12.78 -2.79
C PRO A 25 -22.45 13.01 -1.58
N GLN A 26 -22.92 12.65 -0.38
CA GLN A 26 -22.18 12.81 0.86
C GLN A 26 -20.96 11.89 0.92
N ALA A 27 -21.11 10.62 0.52
CA ALA A 27 -19.97 9.71 0.44
C ALA A 27 -18.94 10.17 -0.62
N GLN A 28 -19.40 10.66 -1.77
CA GLN A 28 -18.53 11.25 -2.79
C GLN A 28 -17.73 12.42 -2.23
N GLU A 29 -18.40 13.37 -1.54
CA GLU A 29 -17.75 14.51 -0.91
C GLU A 29 -16.70 14.06 0.11
N GLY A 30 -17.02 13.03 0.91
CA GLY A 30 -16.08 12.43 1.85
C GLY A 30 -14.82 11.91 1.17
N TYR A 31 -14.95 11.02 0.17
CA TYR A 31 -13.80 10.51 -0.58
C TYR A 31 -12.99 11.61 -1.24
N ASN A 32 -13.66 12.60 -1.84
CA ASN A 32 -13.00 13.71 -2.52
C ASN A 32 -12.23 14.59 -1.54
N ALA A 33 -12.72 14.78 -0.32
CA ALA A 33 -12.02 15.52 0.74
C ALA A 33 -10.69 14.86 1.12
N TYR A 34 -10.64 13.52 1.23
CA TYR A 34 -9.39 12.79 1.47
C TYR A 34 -8.40 12.94 0.31
N ALA A 35 -8.88 12.81 -0.94
CA ALA A 35 -8.03 12.97 -2.11
C ALA A 35 -7.45 14.38 -2.21
N GLU A 36 -8.27 15.41 -1.99
CA GLU A 36 -7.87 16.81 -2.04
C GLU A 36 -6.83 17.15 -0.97
N LEU A 37 -7.09 16.77 0.27
CA LEU A 37 -6.17 17.02 1.38
C LEU A 37 -4.82 16.31 1.16
N ALA A 38 -4.84 15.06 0.68
CA ALA A 38 -3.62 14.34 0.34
C ALA A 38 -2.83 15.06 -0.77
N ASN A 39 -3.52 15.60 -1.79
CA ASN A 39 -2.91 16.34 -2.88
C ASN A 39 -2.33 17.70 -2.42
N ASP A 40 -2.97 18.34 -1.45
CA ASP A 40 -2.45 19.58 -0.87
C ASP A 40 -1.17 19.32 -0.07
N TYR A 41 -1.15 18.29 0.76
CA TYR A 41 0.08 17.85 1.43
C TYR A 41 1.17 17.41 0.44
N MET A 42 0.81 16.76 -0.67
CA MET A 42 1.76 16.37 -1.71
C MET A 42 2.45 17.58 -2.34
N HIS A 43 1.73 18.67 -2.52
CA HIS A 43 2.30 19.91 -3.04
C HIS A 43 3.34 20.51 -2.06
N ALA A 44 3.04 20.52 -0.76
CA ALA A 44 4.01 20.94 0.26
C ALA A 44 5.24 20.02 0.29
N LEU A 45 5.01 18.72 0.23
CA LEU A 45 6.07 17.71 0.18
C LEU A 45 7.04 17.94 -0.99
N TRP A 46 6.51 18.34 -2.16
CA TRP A 46 7.33 18.68 -3.30
C TRP A 46 8.28 19.85 -3.01
N GLY A 47 7.80 20.89 -2.34
CA GLY A 47 8.62 22.03 -1.93
C GLY A 47 9.80 21.60 -1.06
N TYR A 48 9.53 20.85 0.01
CA TYR A 48 10.58 20.31 0.87
C TYR A 48 11.57 19.42 0.12
N ARG A 49 11.07 18.54 -0.76
CA ARG A 49 11.93 17.69 -1.58
C ARG A 49 12.92 18.48 -2.42
N VAL A 50 12.47 19.58 -3.04
CA VAL A 50 13.32 20.41 -3.90
C VAL A 50 14.41 21.08 -3.09
N GLU A 51 14.08 21.70 -1.97
CA GLU A 51 15.06 22.45 -1.16
C GLU A 51 16.04 21.51 -0.42
N LEU A 52 15.56 20.44 0.19
CA LEU A 52 16.41 19.44 0.82
C LEU A 52 17.33 18.72 -0.18
N GLY A 53 16.83 18.45 -1.38
CA GLY A 53 17.63 17.86 -2.46
C GLY A 53 18.74 18.79 -2.94
N LYS A 54 18.47 20.08 -3.08
CA LYS A 54 19.49 21.10 -3.39
C LYS A 54 20.55 21.16 -2.30
N LEU A 55 20.13 21.14 -1.02
CA LEU A 55 21.03 21.16 0.10
C LEU A 55 21.93 19.93 0.13
N ASN A 56 21.37 18.73 -0.03
CA ASN A 56 22.14 17.49 -0.08
C ASN A 56 23.22 17.54 -1.17
N PHE A 57 22.85 18.02 -2.37
CA PHE A 57 23.80 18.20 -3.46
C PHE A 57 24.93 19.18 -3.09
N LYS A 58 24.58 20.36 -2.57
CA LYS A 58 25.55 21.38 -2.14
C LYS A 58 26.47 20.89 -1.00
N SER A 59 25.96 20.02 -0.14
CA SER A 59 26.73 19.42 0.95
C SER A 59 27.78 18.45 0.41
N LEU A 60 27.45 17.67 -0.63
CA LEU A 60 28.43 16.80 -1.31
C LEU A 60 29.49 17.62 -2.06
N GLU A 61 29.10 18.71 -2.75
CA GLU A 61 30.06 19.64 -3.37
C GLU A 61 31.03 20.22 -2.32
N TYR A 62 30.50 20.61 -1.15
CA TYR A 62 31.30 21.13 -0.05
C TYR A 62 32.29 20.08 0.49
N LEU A 63 31.87 18.83 0.65
CA LEU A 63 32.71 17.73 1.13
C LEU A 63 33.80 17.33 0.14
N ASN A 64 33.58 17.48 -1.14
CA ASN A 64 34.55 17.16 -2.19
C ASN A 64 35.73 18.17 -2.24
N ILE A 65 35.62 19.31 -1.56
CA ILE A 65 36.70 20.26 -1.44
C ILE A 65 37.60 19.87 -0.25
N ASP A 66 38.93 19.88 -0.47
CA ASP A 66 39.88 19.66 0.60
C ASP A 66 39.55 20.58 1.82
N PRO A 67 39.47 20.04 3.04
CA PRO A 67 39.10 20.80 4.25
C PRO A 67 39.86 22.11 4.43
N LEU A 68 41.13 22.17 4.03
CA LEU A 68 41.97 23.39 4.09
C LEU A 68 41.48 24.48 3.13
N TYR A 69 40.74 24.15 2.08
CA TYR A 69 40.28 25.07 1.04
C TYR A 69 38.78 25.30 1.04
N ARG A 70 38.03 24.76 2.01
CA ARG A 70 36.56 24.92 2.15
C ARG A 70 36.19 26.36 2.53
N LYS A 71 36.26 27.30 1.56
CA LYS A 71 35.87 28.72 1.75
C LYS A 71 34.35 28.96 1.56
N ALA A 72 33.68 28.12 0.79
CA ALA A 72 32.25 28.25 0.54
C ALA A 72 31.42 28.04 1.83
N ASN A 73 30.32 28.76 1.93
CA ASN A 73 29.38 28.58 3.03
C ASN A 73 28.17 27.80 2.51
N LEU A 74 27.76 26.78 3.25
CA LEU A 74 26.45 26.18 3.05
C LEU A 74 25.38 27.22 3.40
N LYS A 75 24.30 27.24 2.60
CA LYS A 75 23.14 28.08 2.80
C LYS A 75 21.90 27.22 2.76
N TYR A 76 21.04 27.41 3.71
CA TYR A 76 19.71 26.85 3.76
C TYR A 76 18.83 27.78 4.56
N GLU A 77 17.64 28.04 4.07
CA GLU A 77 16.62 28.83 4.72
C GLU A 77 15.35 27.95 4.76
N HIS A 78 14.80 27.81 5.94
CA HIS A 78 13.56 27.10 6.10
C HIS A 78 12.42 27.87 5.44
N THR A 79 11.60 27.16 4.67
CA THR A 79 10.35 27.67 4.15
C THR A 79 9.25 26.78 4.67
N ASP A 80 8.24 27.36 5.33
CA ASP A 80 7.05 26.63 5.69
C ASP A 80 6.17 26.46 4.45
N PHE A 81 6.30 25.28 3.82
CA PHE A 81 5.55 24.98 2.62
C PHE A 81 4.07 24.68 2.90
N LEU A 82 3.68 24.43 4.14
CA LEU A 82 2.27 24.28 4.52
C LEU A 82 1.57 25.63 4.60
N GLU A 83 2.25 26.67 5.12
CA GLU A 83 1.70 28.02 5.20
C GLU A 83 1.75 28.77 3.85
N THR A 84 2.79 28.52 3.04
CA THR A 84 2.98 29.23 1.77
C THR A 84 2.13 28.69 0.62
N LEU A 85 1.58 27.48 0.77
CA LEU A 85 0.70 26.91 -0.22
C LEU A 85 -0.73 27.42 -0.01
N THR A 86 -1.36 27.80 -1.09
CA THR A 86 -2.77 28.19 -1.12
C THR A 86 -3.66 26.96 -0.88
N PHE A 87 -3.77 26.54 0.37
CA PHE A 87 -4.97 25.82 0.78
C PHE A 87 -6.16 26.77 0.61
N ASN A 88 -7.27 26.28 0.11
CA ASN A 88 -8.50 27.08 0.05
C ASN A 88 -8.98 27.51 1.45
N ILE A 89 -8.52 26.80 2.49
CA ILE A 89 -8.68 27.08 3.92
C ILE A 89 -7.33 26.78 4.59
N ASP A 90 -7.13 27.26 5.83
CA ASP A 90 -5.87 26.95 6.53
C ASP A 90 -5.66 25.43 6.73
N PRO A 91 -4.41 24.94 6.76
CA PRO A 91 -4.09 23.51 6.77
C PRO A 91 -4.71 22.74 7.94
N GLU A 92 -4.79 23.33 9.11
CA GLU A 92 -5.36 22.68 10.30
C GLU A 92 -6.88 22.54 10.20
N SER A 93 -7.56 23.58 9.69
CA SER A 93 -9.00 23.51 9.42
C SER A 93 -9.31 22.52 8.31
N ALA A 94 -8.46 22.42 7.25
CA ALA A 94 -8.60 21.42 6.21
C ALA A 94 -8.45 19.99 6.76
N TYR A 95 -7.46 19.80 7.62
CA TYR A 95 -7.21 18.53 8.28
C TYR A 95 -8.39 18.10 9.17
N ASN A 96 -8.90 18.99 10.02
CA ASN A 96 -10.02 18.66 10.91
C ASN A 96 -11.31 18.40 10.12
N ARG A 97 -11.59 19.22 9.10
CA ARG A 97 -12.77 19.09 8.25
C ARG A 97 -12.89 17.74 7.54
N VAL A 98 -11.75 17.11 7.17
CA VAL A 98 -11.79 15.84 6.46
C VAL A 98 -12.41 14.72 7.28
N PHE A 99 -12.27 14.74 8.62
CA PHE A 99 -12.85 13.74 9.48
C PHE A 99 -14.38 13.92 9.60
N ASP A 100 -14.85 15.17 9.69
CA ASP A 100 -16.28 15.48 9.77
C ASP A 100 -17.01 15.05 8.49
N ILE A 101 -16.46 15.41 7.33
CA ILE A 101 -17.03 15.03 6.04
C ILE A 101 -16.87 13.53 5.78
N GLY A 102 -15.76 12.95 6.22
CA GLY A 102 -15.41 11.55 6.10
C GLY A 102 -16.34 10.60 6.83
N GLU A 103 -17.15 11.06 7.81
CA GLU A 103 -18.16 10.25 8.48
C GLU A 103 -19.19 9.62 7.52
N ASN A 104 -19.35 10.20 6.34
CA ASN A 104 -20.24 9.69 5.29
C ASN A 104 -19.62 8.57 4.46
N VAL A 105 -18.33 8.31 4.62
CA VAL A 105 -17.61 7.21 3.96
C VAL A 105 -17.85 5.92 4.75
N PRO A 106 -18.15 4.78 4.09
CA PRO A 106 -18.28 3.51 4.78
C PRO A 106 -17.05 3.19 5.65
N SER A 107 -17.26 2.67 6.85
CA SER A 107 -16.21 2.45 7.85
C SER A 107 -15.03 1.61 7.33
N GLN A 108 -15.31 0.64 6.45
CA GLN A 108 -14.28 -0.17 5.80
C GLN A 108 -13.29 0.62 4.94
N HIS A 109 -13.68 1.80 4.43
CA HIS A 109 -12.81 2.72 3.69
C HIS A 109 -12.40 3.92 4.55
N GLN A 110 -13.26 4.36 5.47
CA GLN A 110 -13.02 5.51 6.33
C GLN A 110 -11.82 5.29 7.26
N VAL A 111 -11.72 4.12 7.89
CA VAL A 111 -10.66 3.82 8.85
C VAL A 111 -9.27 3.87 8.19
N PRO A 112 -9.00 3.17 7.06
CA PRO A 112 -7.72 3.30 6.36
C PRO A 112 -7.42 4.74 5.93
N LEU A 113 -8.42 5.48 5.44
CA LEU A 113 -8.24 6.87 5.00
C LEU A 113 -7.87 7.79 6.17
N ASN A 114 -8.56 7.66 7.32
CA ASN A 114 -8.26 8.44 8.52
C ASN A 114 -6.82 8.19 9.01
N ASN A 115 -6.43 6.92 9.11
CA ASN A 115 -5.08 6.55 9.56
C ASN A 115 -4.00 7.07 8.59
N ALA A 116 -4.26 6.99 7.29
CA ALA A 116 -3.35 7.48 6.28
C ALA A 116 -3.18 9.01 6.37
N ILE A 117 -4.25 9.78 6.51
CA ILE A 117 -4.19 11.24 6.65
C ILE A 117 -3.45 11.65 7.94
N GLN A 118 -3.67 10.95 9.05
CA GLN A 118 -2.93 11.21 10.30
C GLN A 118 -1.43 10.97 10.14
N ARG A 119 -1.04 9.89 9.44
CA ARG A 119 0.36 9.59 9.15
C ARG A 119 0.99 10.60 8.19
N ILE A 120 0.23 11.05 7.18
CA ILE A 120 0.65 12.11 6.26
C ILE A 120 0.94 13.39 7.04
N LYS A 121 -0.02 13.87 7.85
CA LYS A 121 0.17 15.07 8.68
C LYS A 121 1.40 14.95 9.56
N LYS A 122 1.51 13.86 10.33
CA LYS A 122 2.66 13.63 11.21
C LYS A 122 3.99 13.62 10.47
N SER A 123 4.03 13.04 9.27
CA SER A 123 5.24 13.05 8.44
C SER A 123 5.60 14.46 7.98
N MET A 124 4.62 15.25 7.58
CA MET A 124 4.81 16.64 7.16
C MET A 124 5.31 17.51 8.30
N ASP A 125 4.70 17.41 9.48
CA ASP A 125 5.14 18.13 10.69
C ASP A 125 6.60 17.76 11.04
N SER A 126 6.96 16.46 10.95
CA SER A 126 8.33 15.99 11.21
C SER A 126 9.35 16.51 10.17
N ILE A 127 8.96 16.62 8.89
CA ILE A 127 9.83 17.19 7.84
C ILE A 127 10.03 18.70 8.09
N ALA A 128 8.97 19.43 8.44
CA ALA A 128 9.03 20.84 8.77
C ALA A 128 9.97 21.09 9.97
N ASP A 129 9.81 20.33 11.06
CA ASP A 129 10.66 20.40 12.24
C ASP A 129 12.15 20.11 11.92
N ALA A 130 12.41 19.08 11.13
CA ALA A 130 13.76 18.74 10.69
C ALA A 130 14.36 19.86 9.82
N SER A 131 13.57 20.47 8.96
CA SER A 131 13.96 21.61 8.13
C SER A 131 14.39 22.83 8.98
N VAL A 132 13.64 23.15 10.04
CA VAL A 132 14.02 24.20 11.02
C VAL A 132 15.33 23.87 11.73
N GLN A 133 15.53 22.60 12.13
CA GLN A 133 16.77 22.16 12.76
C GLN A 133 17.96 22.26 11.81
N ILE A 134 17.78 21.93 10.54
CA ILE A 134 18.80 22.08 9.48
C ILE A 134 19.17 23.56 9.30
N GLU A 135 18.20 24.46 9.21
CA GLU A 135 18.46 25.89 9.14
C GLU A 135 19.29 26.38 10.34
N LYS A 136 18.88 26.02 11.55
CA LYS A 136 19.61 26.37 12.79
C LYS A 136 21.04 25.82 12.80
N TYR A 137 21.25 24.61 12.33
CA TYR A 137 22.59 24.00 12.22
C TYR A 137 23.47 24.78 11.22
N ILE A 138 22.93 25.16 10.07
CA ILE A 138 23.64 25.88 9.01
C ILE A 138 23.89 27.34 9.39
N SER A 139 22.89 28.07 9.89
CA SER A 139 22.98 29.49 10.26
C SER A 139 23.98 29.71 11.39
N THR A 140 24.04 28.79 12.35
CA THR A 140 25.04 28.82 13.46
C THR A 140 26.41 28.34 13.05
N ARG A 141 26.60 27.95 11.78
CA ARG A 141 27.88 27.44 11.21
C ARG A 141 28.49 26.26 11.96
N LYS A 142 27.68 25.47 12.66
CA LYS A 142 28.15 24.26 13.37
C LYS A 142 28.84 23.27 12.45
N TYR A 143 28.39 23.19 11.19
CA TYR A 143 28.94 22.32 10.16
C TYR A 143 30.45 22.56 9.92
N LYS A 144 30.99 23.75 10.21
CA LYS A 144 32.43 24.03 10.06
C LYS A 144 33.31 23.32 11.08
N LYS A 145 32.70 22.76 12.13
CA LYS A 145 33.38 22.00 13.18
C LYS A 145 33.33 20.49 12.93
N GLU A 146 32.61 20.07 11.94
CA GLU A 146 32.46 18.67 11.57
C GLU A 146 33.19 18.39 10.25
N GLU A 147 33.96 17.32 10.20
CA GLU A 147 34.73 16.94 9.01
C GLU A 147 33.81 16.47 7.91
N ASN A 148 32.82 15.64 8.24
CA ASN A 148 31.93 14.92 7.31
C ASN A 148 30.46 15.35 7.36
N LEU A 149 30.13 16.49 8.00
CA LEU A 149 28.76 16.99 8.14
C LEU A 149 27.78 15.95 8.77
N GLU A 150 28.23 15.17 9.74
CA GLU A 150 27.50 14.05 10.35
C GLU A 150 26.10 14.45 10.86
N THR A 151 26.03 15.61 11.55
CA THR A 151 24.74 16.12 12.05
C THR A 151 23.78 16.44 10.89
N LEU A 152 24.28 17.03 9.79
CA LEU A 152 23.44 17.36 8.64
C LEU A 152 22.92 16.10 7.97
N PHE A 153 23.80 15.11 7.72
CA PHE A 153 23.38 13.87 7.08
C PHE A 153 22.41 13.06 7.97
N THR A 154 22.55 13.11 9.29
CA THR A 154 21.56 12.52 10.21
C THR A 154 20.18 13.16 10.01
N LEU A 155 20.09 14.49 9.97
CA LEU A 155 18.82 15.21 9.76
C LEU A 155 18.22 14.95 8.36
N LEU A 156 19.07 14.87 7.33
CA LEU A 156 18.62 14.56 5.98
C LEU A 156 18.09 13.11 5.87
N ASN A 157 18.76 12.14 6.52
CA ASN A 157 18.31 10.75 6.58
C ASN A 157 16.98 10.62 7.37
N ASP A 158 16.79 11.41 8.42
CA ASP A 158 15.51 11.48 9.12
C ASP A 158 14.41 12.01 8.18
N CYS A 159 14.70 13.04 7.38
CA CYS A 159 13.78 13.50 6.35
C CYS A 159 13.46 12.38 5.34
N GLU A 160 14.46 11.62 4.87
CA GLU A 160 14.24 10.49 3.95
C GLU A 160 13.22 9.49 4.55
N ARG A 161 13.37 9.12 5.81
CA ARG A 161 12.45 8.24 6.52
C ARG A 161 11.03 8.83 6.63
N TYR A 162 10.90 10.14 6.84
CA TYR A 162 9.59 10.80 6.89
C TYR A 162 8.92 10.87 5.50
N PHE A 163 9.69 11.09 4.45
CA PHE A 163 9.21 11.00 3.07
C PHE A 163 8.70 9.59 2.74
N GLU A 164 9.39 8.55 3.21
CA GLU A 164 8.98 7.16 3.02
C GLU A 164 7.69 6.84 3.78
N THR A 165 7.56 7.34 5.02
CA THR A 165 6.32 7.21 5.80
C THR A 165 5.16 7.92 5.12
N PHE A 166 5.38 9.12 4.57
CA PHE A 166 4.39 9.83 3.77
C PHE A 166 3.99 9.02 2.53
N ARG A 167 4.98 8.50 1.80
CA ARG A 167 4.76 7.69 0.59
C ARG A 167 3.84 6.51 0.89
N THR A 168 4.17 5.74 1.91
CA THR A 168 3.39 4.57 2.32
C THR A 168 1.95 4.95 2.70
N ALA A 169 1.78 6.03 3.45
CA ALA A 169 0.46 6.51 3.84
C ALA A 169 -0.36 7.01 2.63
N ASN A 170 0.28 7.71 1.68
CA ASN A 170 -0.42 8.16 0.48
C ASN A 170 -0.80 7.01 -0.46
N MET A 171 0.00 5.95 -0.52
CA MET A 171 -0.36 4.73 -1.26
C MET A 171 -1.60 4.06 -0.66
N SER A 172 -1.79 4.11 0.66
CA SER A 172 -3.02 3.65 1.31
C SER A 172 -4.24 4.47 0.87
N ILE A 173 -4.11 5.78 0.72
CA ILE A 173 -5.18 6.62 0.17
C ILE A 173 -5.50 6.22 -1.27
N ILE A 174 -4.48 6.12 -2.12
CA ILE A 174 -4.65 5.75 -3.54
C ILE A 174 -5.42 4.44 -3.66
N SER A 175 -4.97 3.39 -2.97
CA SER A 175 -5.60 2.07 -3.08
C SER A 175 -7.01 2.04 -2.49
N THR A 176 -7.25 2.72 -1.36
CA THR A 176 -8.59 2.79 -0.77
C THR A 176 -9.56 3.53 -1.71
N LEU A 177 -9.13 4.61 -2.36
CA LEU A 177 -9.93 5.31 -3.36
C LEU A 177 -10.18 4.45 -4.61
N GLU A 178 -9.22 3.61 -5.01
CA GLU A 178 -9.40 2.67 -6.11
C GLU A 178 -10.37 1.53 -5.75
N LEU A 179 -10.29 1.00 -4.54
CA LEU A 179 -11.27 0.03 -4.02
C LEU A 179 -12.67 0.65 -3.97
N ALA A 180 -12.80 1.88 -3.51
CA ALA A 180 -14.07 2.59 -3.49
C ALA A 180 -14.65 2.77 -4.90
N ARG A 181 -13.83 3.11 -5.91
CA ARG A 181 -14.29 3.20 -7.31
C ARG A 181 -14.80 1.87 -7.86
N LYS A 182 -14.21 0.75 -7.44
CA LYS A 182 -14.67 -0.60 -7.82
C LYS A 182 -15.92 -1.04 -7.04
N TYR A 183 -16.07 -0.55 -5.80
CA TYR A 183 -17.18 -0.89 -4.92
C TYR A 183 -18.51 -0.27 -5.38
N TYR A 184 -18.48 0.94 -5.92
CA TYR A 184 -19.67 1.64 -6.34
C TYR A 184 -19.99 1.44 -7.84
N GLN A 185 -21.29 1.25 -8.12
CA GLN A 185 -21.75 1.31 -9.50
C GLN A 185 -21.79 2.77 -9.95
N ILE A 186 -21.14 3.05 -11.07
CA ILE A 186 -21.23 4.37 -11.71
C ILE A 186 -22.58 4.41 -12.42
N THR A 187 -23.48 5.27 -11.92
CA THR A 187 -24.75 5.57 -12.59
C THR A 187 -24.60 6.90 -13.31
N SER A 188 -24.70 6.85 -14.61
CA SER A 188 -24.67 8.06 -15.45
C SER A 188 -26.06 8.37 -15.97
N THR A 189 -26.37 9.66 -16.08
CA THR A 189 -27.53 10.16 -16.80
C THR A 189 -27.29 10.21 -18.30
N THR A 190 -26.03 10.13 -18.75
CA THR A 190 -25.65 10.11 -20.18
C THR A 190 -24.40 9.23 -20.37
N ASP A 191 -24.37 8.43 -21.43
CA ASP A 191 -23.23 7.58 -21.82
C ASP A 191 -21.96 8.39 -22.10
N GLU A 192 -22.10 9.67 -22.37
CA GLU A 192 -20.99 10.56 -22.72
C GLU A 192 -20.02 10.81 -21.55
N TYR A 193 -20.55 11.05 -20.34
CA TYR A 193 -19.69 11.22 -19.15
C TYR A 193 -18.92 9.95 -18.82
N LEU A 194 -19.54 8.80 -18.98
CA LEU A 194 -18.85 7.50 -18.77
C LEU A 194 -17.75 7.32 -19.80
N ARG A 195 -18.03 7.64 -21.08
CA ARG A 195 -17.04 7.59 -22.15
C ARG A 195 -15.82 8.44 -21.83
N HIS A 196 -16.00 9.69 -21.40
CA HIS A 196 -14.89 10.57 -21.02
C HIS A 196 -14.11 10.02 -19.81
N ALA A 197 -14.79 9.47 -18.81
CA ALA A 197 -14.14 8.86 -17.66
C ALA A 197 -13.25 7.66 -18.06
N GLU A 198 -13.75 6.81 -18.97
CA GLU A 198 -13.01 5.67 -19.50
C GLU A 198 -11.83 6.10 -20.37
N GLN A 199 -12.00 7.11 -21.23
CA GLN A 199 -10.93 7.67 -22.03
C GLN A 199 -9.80 8.26 -21.17
N LEU A 200 -10.13 9.05 -20.14
CA LEU A 200 -9.13 9.56 -19.21
C LEU A 200 -8.41 8.45 -18.47
N LYS A 201 -9.14 7.43 -18.03
CA LYS A 201 -8.57 6.28 -17.35
C LYS A 201 -7.64 5.48 -18.26
N SER A 202 -7.98 5.30 -19.53
CA SER A 202 -7.14 4.59 -20.50
C SER A 202 -5.78 5.29 -20.75
N ILE A 203 -5.66 6.57 -20.45
CA ILE A 203 -4.39 7.32 -20.45
C ILE A 203 -3.69 7.23 -19.09
N ILE A 204 -4.44 7.42 -18.00
CA ILE A 204 -3.89 7.53 -16.65
C ILE A 204 -3.28 6.20 -16.19
N ASP A 205 -3.98 5.08 -16.43
CA ASP A 205 -3.53 3.77 -15.95
C ASP A 205 -2.18 3.34 -16.57
N PRO A 206 -1.96 3.38 -17.91
CA PRO A 206 -0.64 3.07 -18.45
C PRO A 206 0.42 4.12 -18.10
N SER A 207 0.07 5.39 -17.97
CA SER A 207 0.99 6.44 -17.50
C SER A 207 1.51 6.15 -16.09
N ARG A 208 0.66 5.66 -15.20
CA ARG A 208 1.02 5.21 -13.85
C ARG A 208 1.92 3.96 -13.89
N LYS A 209 1.61 3.00 -14.76
CA LYS A 209 2.47 1.83 -14.97
C LYS A 209 3.88 2.24 -15.42
N ILE A 210 4.01 3.20 -16.35
CA ILE A 210 5.31 3.74 -16.75
C ILE A 210 6.05 4.31 -15.54
N LEU A 211 5.38 5.12 -14.71
CA LEU A 211 5.99 5.69 -13.52
C LEU A 211 6.53 4.61 -12.57
N TYR A 212 5.75 3.57 -12.32
CA TYR A 212 6.18 2.47 -11.45
C TYR A 212 7.30 1.62 -12.06
N ALA A 213 7.23 1.35 -13.34
CA ALA A 213 8.29 0.62 -14.05
C ALA A 213 9.63 1.38 -14.07
N LEU A 214 9.59 2.71 -14.21
CA LEU A 214 10.77 3.57 -14.06
C LEU A 214 11.35 3.51 -12.64
N ARG A 215 10.50 3.44 -11.64
CA ARG A 215 10.92 3.31 -10.23
C ARG A 215 11.62 1.98 -9.96
N LYS A 216 11.20 0.92 -10.64
CA LYS A 216 11.80 -0.42 -10.56
C LYS A 216 13.04 -0.59 -11.43
N ASN A 217 13.36 0.39 -12.25
CA ASN A 217 14.37 0.28 -13.29
C ASN A 217 14.11 -0.89 -14.28
N CYS A 218 12.84 -1.21 -14.54
CA CYS A 218 12.42 -2.30 -15.42
C CYS A 218 12.14 -1.79 -16.84
N VAL A 219 13.05 -2.03 -17.78
CA VAL A 219 12.93 -1.58 -19.18
C VAL A 219 11.74 -2.22 -19.89
N ALA A 220 11.54 -3.53 -19.70
CA ALA A 220 10.46 -4.26 -20.35
C ALA A 220 9.07 -3.75 -19.94
N ASP A 221 8.87 -3.52 -18.64
CA ASP A 221 7.59 -3.01 -18.12
C ASP A 221 7.32 -1.59 -18.61
N VAL A 222 8.36 -0.74 -18.75
CA VAL A 222 8.22 0.61 -19.33
C VAL A 222 7.78 0.50 -20.79
N GLU A 223 8.36 -0.42 -21.55
CA GLU A 223 8.05 -0.58 -22.97
C GLU A 223 6.63 -1.10 -23.19
N ASP A 224 6.19 -2.07 -22.37
CA ASP A 224 4.83 -2.60 -22.41
C ASP A 224 3.79 -1.54 -22.05
N ALA A 225 4.00 -0.84 -20.95
CA ALA A 225 3.09 0.23 -20.52
C ALA A 225 3.06 1.40 -21.53
N ARG A 226 4.19 1.70 -22.19
CA ARG A 226 4.26 2.71 -23.25
C ARG A 226 3.44 2.32 -24.47
N ARG A 227 3.48 1.03 -24.91
CA ARG A 227 2.62 0.57 -26.00
C ARG A 227 1.13 0.73 -25.69
N ASP A 228 0.71 0.39 -24.47
CA ASP A 228 -0.67 0.62 -24.01
C ASP A 228 -1.04 2.11 -24.09
N LEU A 229 -0.12 2.99 -23.67
CA LEU A 229 -0.34 4.44 -23.68
C LEU A 229 -0.41 4.99 -25.10
N ASP A 230 0.49 4.59 -26.00
CA ASP A 230 0.52 5.04 -27.38
C ASP A 230 -0.77 4.64 -28.11
N LEU A 231 -1.27 3.43 -27.88
CA LEU A 231 -2.55 2.96 -28.42
C LEU A 231 -3.73 3.82 -27.92
N ALA A 232 -3.75 4.15 -26.62
CA ALA A 232 -4.78 5.00 -26.05
C ALA A 232 -4.75 6.43 -26.63
N ILE A 233 -3.54 6.97 -26.83
CA ILE A 233 -3.35 8.29 -27.46
C ILE A 233 -3.91 8.28 -28.89
N GLU A 234 -3.61 7.26 -29.69
CA GLU A 234 -4.10 7.12 -31.05
C GLU A 234 -5.62 7.06 -31.11
N LEU A 235 -6.23 6.15 -30.34
CA LEU A 235 -7.69 5.97 -30.28
C LEU A 235 -8.43 7.25 -29.87
N ILE A 236 -7.95 7.94 -28.83
CA ILE A 236 -8.59 9.17 -28.37
C ILE A 236 -8.39 10.30 -29.38
N SER A 237 -7.21 10.41 -30.01
CA SER A 237 -6.94 11.41 -31.03
C SER A 237 -7.88 11.29 -32.24
N GLU A 238 -8.23 10.07 -32.65
CA GLU A 238 -9.19 9.84 -33.72
C GLU A 238 -10.61 10.24 -33.32
N ILE A 239 -11.05 9.85 -32.11
CA ILE A 239 -12.39 10.18 -31.60
C ILE A 239 -12.56 11.70 -31.43
N GLU A 240 -11.57 12.40 -30.91
CA GLU A 240 -11.66 13.83 -30.66
C GLU A 240 -11.58 14.66 -31.95
N LYS A 241 -10.91 14.19 -33.01
CA LYS A 241 -11.00 14.83 -34.35
C LYS A 241 -12.44 14.85 -34.86
N ASP A 242 -13.17 13.75 -34.68
CA ASP A 242 -14.58 13.68 -35.10
C ASP A 242 -15.48 14.56 -34.23
N ASN A 243 -15.22 14.67 -32.93
CA ASN A 243 -16.02 15.49 -32.01
C ASN A 243 -15.77 16.98 -32.19
N LEU A 244 -14.53 17.43 -32.44
CA LEU A 244 -14.20 18.78 -32.79
C LEU A 244 -14.94 19.26 -34.06
N SER A 245 -15.11 18.37 -35.04
CA SER A 245 -15.90 18.67 -36.24
C SER A 245 -17.40 18.84 -35.96
N ARG A 246 -17.94 18.14 -34.97
CA ARG A 246 -19.35 18.24 -34.52
C ARG A 246 -19.62 19.47 -33.65
N THR A 247 -18.62 19.97 -32.91
CA THR A 247 -18.73 21.18 -32.06
C THR A 247 -18.86 22.43 -32.89
N ILE A 248 -18.40 22.42 -34.13
CA ILE A 248 -18.54 23.56 -35.09
C ILE A 248 -19.99 23.74 -35.56
N GLU A 249 -20.85 22.73 -35.44
CA GLU A 249 -22.27 22.80 -35.75
C GLU A 249 -23.18 23.35 -34.63
N GLY A 250 -22.64 24.01 -33.61
CA GLY A 250 -23.40 24.92 -32.75
C GLY A 250 -24.12 24.27 -31.55
N LYS A 251 -23.75 23.07 -31.08
CA LYS A 251 -24.17 22.58 -29.78
C LYS A 251 -22.98 22.59 -28.82
N SER A 252 -22.91 23.64 -28.03
CA SER A 252 -22.11 23.70 -26.80
C SER A 252 -22.60 22.56 -25.90
N TYR A 253 -21.75 21.59 -25.63
CA TYR A 253 -21.99 20.63 -24.55
C TYR A 253 -21.81 21.39 -23.24
N GLU A 254 -22.91 21.90 -22.69
CA GLU A 254 -22.92 22.57 -21.41
C GLU A 254 -22.45 21.60 -20.33
N GLY A 255 -21.26 21.81 -19.79
CA GLY A 255 -20.84 21.33 -18.49
C GLY A 255 -19.72 20.29 -18.42
N VAL A 256 -19.23 19.68 -19.51
CA VAL A 256 -18.05 18.80 -19.45
C VAL A 256 -16.84 19.49 -20.06
N TYR A 257 -15.86 19.77 -19.22
CA TYR A 257 -14.63 20.40 -19.69
C TYR A 257 -13.46 19.44 -19.55
N VAL A 258 -13.19 18.70 -20.63
CA VAL A 258 -11.92 17.93 -20.75
C VAL A 258 -11.08 18.59 -21.85
N ARG A 259 -9.92 19.05 -21.48
CA ARG A 259 -8.94 19.57 -22.44
C ARG A 259 -8.13 18.42 -23.02
N TYR A 260 -8.72 17.66 -23.94
CA TYR A 260 -8.03 16.54 -24.58
C TYR A 260 -6.75 16.95 -25.30
N ASP A 261 -6.68 18.16 -25.90
CA ASP A 261 -5.46 18.72 -26.47
C ASP A 261 -4.31 18.71 -25.46
N PHE A 262 -4.62 19.06 -24.22
CA PHE A 262 -3.65 19.11 -23.14
C PHE A 262 -3.37 17.74 -22.52
N VAL A 263 -4.39 16.91 -22.31
CA VAL A 263 -4.26 15.54 -21.80
C VAL A 263 -3.40 14.69 -22.74
N LEU A 264 -3.67 14.74 -24.05
CA LEU A 264 -2.89 14.03 -25.07
C LEU A 264 -1.46 14.52 -25.14
N LYS A 265 -1.22 15.82 -24.97
CA LYS A 265 0.13 16.36 -24.89
C LYS A 265 0.89 15.81 -23.68
N LEU A 266 0.27 15.78 -22.51
CA LEU A 266 0.89 15.20 -21.30
C LEU A 266 1.20 13.72 -21.50
N ALA A 267 0.27 12.96 -22.06
CA ALA A 267 0.44 11.54 -22.37
C ALA A 267 1.58 11.30 -23.36
N THR A 268 1.65 12.11 -24.42
CA THR A 268 2.74 12.05 -25.42
C THR A 268 4.10 12.37 -24.77
N ASP A 269 4.16 13.38 -23.89
CA ASP A 269 5.38 13.70 -23.14
C ASP A 269 5.81 12.52 -22.25
N ILE A 270 4.87 11.84 -21.56
CA ILE A 270 5.14 10.68 -20.73
C ILE A 270 5.66 9.50 -21.57
N SER A 271 5.01 9.21 -22.69
CA SER A 271 5.47 8.17 -23.64
C SER A 271 6.87 8.47 -24.15
N ALA A 272 7.15 9.72 -24.54
CA ALA A 272 8.48 10.15 -25.00
C ALA A 272 9.56 9.95 -23.92
N TYR A 273 9.29 10.24 -22.67
CA TYR A 273 10.24 9.96 -21.58
C TYR A 273 10.43 8.46 -21.34
N GLY A 274 9.37 7.67 -21.45
CA GLY A 274 9.46 6.21 -21.45
C GLY A 274 10.36 5.69 -22.58
N GLN A 275 10.19 6.20 -23.80
CA GLN A 275 11.02 5.86 -24.95
C GLN A 275 12.49 6.27 -24.75
N GLU A 276 12.74 7.49 -24.26
CA GLU A 276 14.09 7.95 -23.94
C GLU A 276 14.79 7.02 -22.95
N TYR A 277 14.05 6.56 -21.93
CA TYR A 277 14.57 5.61 -20.96
C TYR A 277 14.89 4.23 -21.57
N THR A 278 13.98 3.67 -22.36
CA THR A 278 14.15 2.32 -22.94
C THR A 278 15.24 2.26 -24.00
N THR A 279 15.47 3.35 -24.74
CA THR A 279 16.49 3.45 -25.79
C THR A 279 17.87 3.85 -25.27
N ALA A 280 17.96 4.45 -24.07
CA ALA A 280 19.24 4.81 -23.47
C ALA A 280 20.05 3.55 -23.11
N ASN A 281 21.37 3.60 -23.27
CA ASN A 281 22.24 2.54 -22.77
C ASN A 281 22.32 2.58 -21.22
N VAL A 282 22.89 1.51 -20.63
CA VAL A 282 22.96 1.37 -19.17
C VAL A 282 23.73 2.52 -18.50
N ASP A 283 24.86 2.93 -19.12
CA ASP A 283 25.70 4.00 -18.56
C ASP A 283 25.00 5.36 -18.64
N GLU A 284 24.26 5.63 -19.72
CA GLU A 284 23.48 6.85 -19.86
C GLU A 284 22.32 6.91 -18.86
N ARG A 285 21.59 5.82 -18.69
CA ARG A 285 20.55 5.71 -17.65
C ARG A 285 21.14 5.96 -16.27
N ARG A 286 22.27 5.31 -15.96
CA ARG A 286 23.00 5.49 -14.70
C ARG A 286 23.43 6.94 -14.50
N TYR A 287 24.06 7.57 -15.48
CA TYR A 287 24.49 8.96 -15.42
C TYR A 287 23.32 9.90 -15.14
N ARG A 288 22.19 9.74 -15.83
CA ARG A 288 20.99 10.57 -15.63
C ARG A 288 20.33 10.32 -14.29
N MET A 289 20.42 9.11 -13.74
CA MET A 289 19.95 8.79 -12.40
C MET A 289 20.84 9.37 -11.30
N GLN A 290 22.11 9.62 -11.58
CA GLN A 290 23.08 10.26 -10.67
C GLN A 290 23.02 11.80 -10.67
N SER A 291 22.37 12.39 -11.65
CA SER A 291 22.20 13.84 -11.77
C SER A 291 21.67 14.45 -10.47
N PRO A 292 22.05 15.72 -10.13
CA PRO A 292 21.47 16.46 -9.01
C PRO A 292 19.93 16.54 -9.07
N ASN A 293 19.35 16.33 -10.23
CA ASN A 293 17.91 16.18 -10.43
C ASN A 293 17.41 14.78 -10.14
N TYR A 294 18.09 14.05 -9.35
CA TYR A 294 17.72 12.79 -8.69
C TYR A 294 16.50 12.09 -9.31
N TYR A 295 16.68 10.89 -9.91
CA TYR A 295 15.62 10.21 -10.67
C TYR A 295 15.11 11.02 -11.88
N TYR A 296 15.97 11.46 -12.77
CA TYR A 296 15.63 12.27 -13.93
C TYR A 296 14.37 11.81 -14.69
N TYR A 297 14.29 10.55 -15.07
CA TYR A 297 13.13 10.01 -15.78
C TYR A 297 11.88 9.98 -14.89
N ASN A 298 12.02 9.45 -13.68
CA ASN A 298 10.91 9.36 -12.73
C ASN A 298 10.32 10.73 -12.42
N ARG A 299 11.17 11.73 -12.18
CA ARG A 299 10.71 13.09 -11.92
C ARG A 299 9.93 13.68 -13.11
N ARG A 300 10.41 13.51 -14.34
CA ARG A 300 9.75 14.07 -15.53
C ARG A 300 8.38 13.45 -15.75
N VAL A 301 8.25 12.13 -15.60
CA VAL A 301 6.96 11.45 -15.69
C VAL A 301 6.05 11.87 -14.53
N LEU A 302 6.57 11.93 -13.31
CA LEU A 302 5.81 12.34 -12.13
C LEU A 302 5.29 13.79 -12.25
N ASP A 303 6.09 14.73 -12.76
CA ASP A 303 5.68 16.13 -12.99
C ASP A 303 4.56 16.24 -14.03
N LYS A 304 4.48 15.33 -15.00
CA LYS A 304 3.39 15.27 -15.98
C LYS A 304 2.16 14.53 -15.45
N PHE A 305 2.35 13.63 -14.51
CA PHE A 305 1.28 12.85 -13.88
C PHE A 305 0.57 13.67 -12.79
N ASN A 306 1.33 14.30 -11.89
CA ASN A 306 0.83 15.06 -10.75
C ASN A 306 0.41 16.52 -11.11
N ARG A 307 -0.23 17.19 -10.12
CA ARG A 307 -0.74 18.57 -10.24
C ARG A 307 0.34 19.62 -10.51
N VAL A 308 1.55 19.46 -9.96
CA VAL A 308 2.62 20.47 -10.02
C VAL A 308 2.91 20.94 -11.44
N GLY A 309 2.88 20.07 -12.43
CA GLY A 309 3.03 20.41 -13.84
C GLY A 309 1.71 20.61 -14.60
N ARG A 310 0.58 20.81 -13.92
CA ARG A 310 -0.77 20.70 -14.49
C ARG A 310 -1.06 19.29 -15.00
N GLY A 311 -0.66 18.27 -14.23
CA GLY A 311 -0.61 16.88 -14.66
C GLY A 311 -1.96 16.20 -14.86
N LEU A 312 -1.89 14.93 -15.26
CA LEU A 312 -3.05 14.10 -15.60
C LEU A 312 -4.04 13.97 -14.43
N VAL A 313 -3.54 13.84 -13.19
CA VAL A 313 -4.41 13.75 -11.99
C VAL A 313 -5.26 15.01 -11.84
N LEU A 314 -4.67 16.20 -12.04
CA LEU A 314 -5.42 17.44 -11.98
C LEU A 314 -6.49 17.51 -13.08
N GLN A 315 -6.18 17.08 -14.32
CA GLN A 315 -7.16 17.06 -15.42
C GLN A 315 -8.33 16.12 -15.11
N TYR A 316 -8.05 14.94 -14.55
CA TYR A 316 -9.09 14.02 -14.10
C TYR A 316 -9.94 14.62 -12.97
N ASN A 317 -9.33 15.24 -11.97
CA ASN A 317 -10.05 15.83 -10.84
C ASN A 317 -10.92 17.04 -11.27
N HIS A 318 -10.47 17.86 -12.24
CA HIS A 318 -11.28 18.91 -12.86
C HIS A 318 -12.49 18.31 -13.62
N PHE A 319 -12.28 17.20 -14.31
CA PHE A 319 -13.39 16.49 -14.96
C PHE A 319 -14.41 15.99 -13.93
N VAL A 320 -13.96 15.43 -12.80
CA VAL A 320 -14.84 14.99 -11.69
C VAL A 320 -15.66 16.18 -11.16
N ASP A 321 -15.03 17.35 -10.94
CA ASP A 321 -15.71 18.54 -10.44
C ASP A 321 -16.75 19.11 -11.42
N SER A 322 -16.47 19.03 -12.72
CA SER A 322 -17.38 19.54 -13.77
C SER A 322 -18.42 18.50 -14.21
N SER A 323 -18.25 17.24 -13.82
CA SER A 323 -19.08 16.10 -14.24
C SER A 323 -20.40 16.07 -13.47
N GLN A 324 -21.50 15.74 -14.18
CA GLN A 324 -22.77 15.39 -13.54
C GLN A 324 -22.80 13.95 -13.03
N VAL A 325 -21.75 13.18 -13.28
CA VAL A 325 -21.58 11.80 -12.80
C VAL A 325 -20.86 11.81 -11.47
N ARG A 326 -21.32 11.02 -10.52
CA ARG A 326 -20.66 10.87 -9.22
C ARG A 326 -19.41 10.01 -9.37
N LEU A 327 -18.27 10.67 -9.44
CA LEU A 327 -16.96 10.07 -9.53
C LEU A 327 -16.11 10.44 -8.31
N ILE A 328 -15.18 9.58 -7.95
CA ILE A 328 -14.23 9.82 -6.86
C ILE A 328 -12.95 10.39 -7.45
N LYS A 329 -12.45 11.51 -6.89
CA LYS A 329 -11.18 12.14 -7.26
C LYS A 329 -9.99 11.21 -7.04
N MET A 330 -8.91 11.46 -7.79
CA MET A 330 -7.65 10.74 -7.63
C MET A 330 -6.70 11.50 -6.70
N SER A 331 -5.94 10.74 -5.91
CA SER A 331 -4.77 11.25 -5.23
C SER A 331 -3.55 11.21 -6.15
N GLU A 332 -2.67 12.20 -5.99
CA GLU A 332 -1.39 12.30 -6.68
C GLU A 332 -0.41 11.22 -6.22
N GLU A 333 0.53 10.84 -7.07
CA GLU A 333 1.59 9.90 -6.75
C GLU A 333 2.66 10.55 -5.87
N PRO A 334 3.15 9.87 -4.82
CA PRO A 334 4.08 10.46 -3.88
C PRO A 334 5.46 10.73 -4.48
N HIS A 335 6.05 11.84 -4.05
CA HIS A 335 7.42 12.20 -4.39
C HIS A 335 8.42 11.32 -3.63
N TRP A 336 9.45 10.90 -4.33
CA TRP A 336 10.58 10.21 -3.72
C TRP A 336 11.63 11.22 -3.28
N TYR A 337 12.20 10.96 -2.11
CA TYR A 337 13.37 11.66 -1.61
C TYR A 337 14.37 10.64 -1.09
N LYS A 338 15.63 10.76 -1.52
CA LYS A 338 16.72 9.92 -1.07
C LYS A 338 17.97 10.75 -0.86
N VAL A 339 18.65 10.49 0.25
CA VAL A 339 19.89 11.16 0.62
C VAL A 339 21.06 10.45 -0.03
N ARG A 340 21.98 11.23 -0.61
CA ARG A 340 23.27 10.74 -1.08
C ARG A 340 24.33 11.04 -0.06
N ASN A 341 25.13 10.05 0.27
CA ASN A 341 26.31 10.16 1.13
C ASN A 341 27.60 10.13 0.30
N ILE A 342 28.68 10.68 0.83
CA ILE A 342 29.98 10.74 0.13
C ILE A 342 30.56 9.35 -0.17
N ASN A 343 30.20 8.37 0.65
CA ASN A 343 30.61 6.97 0.52
C ASN A 343 29.56 6.11 -0.15
N ASP A 344 28.55 6.71 -0.80
CA ASP A 344 27.49 5.97 -1.46
C ASP A 344 28.01 5.39 -2.78
N THR A 345 28.78 4.31 -2.64
CA THR A 345 29.28 3.48 -3.74
C THR A 345 28.20 2.57 -4.30
N SER A 346 26.98 2.61 -3.77
CA SER A 346 25.83 1.83 -4.28
C SER A 346 25.42 2.19 -5.72
N LEU A 347 26.11 3.17 -6.27
CA LEU A 347 26.13 3.51 -7.70
C LEU A 347 27.36 2.93 -8.40
N ALA A 348 28.08 1.98 -7.78
CA ALA A 348 29.18 1.26 -8.44
C ALA A 348 28.66 0.47 -9.65
N PRO A 349 29.46 0.41 -10.73
CA PRO A 349 29.01 -0.07 -12.04
C PRO A 349 28.63 -1.54 -12.15
N ASP A 350 28.97 -2.39 -11.19
CA ASP A 350 29.11 -3.82 -11.41
C ASP A 350 28.18 -4.74 -10.64
N GLU A 351 27.21 -4.20 -9.93
CA GLU A 351 26.08 -5.00 -9.50
C GLU A 351 24.84 -4.45 -10.20
N ASP A 352 24.37 -5.17 -11.24
CA ASP A 352 22.94 -5.32 -11.39
C ASP A 352 22.43 -5.43 -9.96
N PRO A 353 21.57 -4.54 -9.46
CA PRO A 353 20.90 -4.84 -8.22
C PRO A 353 20.26 -6.19 -8.51
N ALA A 354 20.94 -7.25 -8.05
CA ALA A 354 20.33 -8.54 -7.99
C ALA A 354 18.94 -8.23 -7.49
N GLU A 355 17.94 -8.49 -8.31
CA GLU A 355 16.55 -8.30 -8.01
C GLU A 355 16.32 -8.34 -6.49
N GLU A 356 16.56 -7.22 -5.77
CA GLU A 356 15.59 -6.84 -4.80
C GLU A 356 14.37 -6.69 -5.70
N VAL A 357 13.67 -7.78 -5.83
CA VAL A 357 12.26 -7.79 -6.15
C VAL A 357 11.65 -6.90 -5.08
N ILE A 358 11.77 -5.59 -5.28
CA ILE A 358 10.73 -4.68 -4.83
C ILE A 358 9.59 -5.16 -5.70
N ASP A 359 8.90 -6.16 -5.14
CA ASP A 359 7.62 -6.60 -5.63
C ASP A 359 6.81 -5.32 -5.81
N SER A 360 6.70 -4.87 -7.04
CA SER A 360 6.02 -3.63 -7.39
C SER A 360 4.53 -3.84 -7.55
N THR A 361 4.06 -4.88 -7.04
CA THR A 361 2.91 -4.95 -6.20
C THR A 361 3.36 -4.67 -4.75
N GLU A 362 3.89 -3.50 -4.42
CA GLU A 362 3.46 -2.86 -3.21
C GLU A 362 1.99 -2.52 -3.46
N THR A 363 1.19 -3.55 -3.56
CA THR A 363 -0.17 -3.58 -3.09
C THR A 363 -0.06 -2.94 -1.72
N VAL A 364 -0.69 -1.78 -1.54
CA VAL A 364 -0.95 -1.27 -0.21
C VAL A 364 -1.37 -2.49 0.57
N SER A 365 -0.60 -2.81 1.60
CA SER A 365 -0.82 -4.03 2.36
C SER A 365 -2.31 -4.08 2.70
N ALA A 366 -2.96 -5.21 2.45
CA ALA A 366 -4.36 -5.41 2.84
C ALA A 366 -4.59 -5.14 4.34
N LEU A 367 -3.51 -4.93 5.09
CA LEU A 367 -3.46 -4.64 6.53
C LEU A 367 -3.26 -3.15 6.85
N GLU A 368 -3.10 -2.28 5.85
CA GLU A 368 -2.91 -0.85 6.10
C GLU A 368 -4.15 -0.24 6.77
N GLY A 369 -3.93 0.54 7.83
CA GLY A 369 -5.00 1.17 8.60
C GLY A 369 -5.57 0.29 9.73
N TYR A 370 -5.12 -0.94 9.89
CA TYR A 370 -5.48 -1.79 11.02
C TYR A 370 -4.41 -1.74 12.13
N ALA A 371 -4.75 -2.22 13.33
CA ALA A 371 -3.83 -2.30 14.45
C ALA A 371 -2.58 -3.11 14.08
N PRO A 372 -1.37 -2.76 14.59
CA PRO A 372 -0.18 -3.57 14.39
C PRO A 372 -0.41 -5.01 14.85
N ASN A 373 0.03 -5.97 14.05
CA ASN A 373 -0.16 -7.38 14.32
C ASN A 373 0.95 -7.96 15.19
N ASN A 374 0.56 -8.81 16.13
CA ASN A 374 1.43 -9.72 16.87
C ASN A 374 0.82 -11.12 16.81
N LEU A 375 1.10 -11.81 15.70
CA LEU A 375 0.46 -13.07 15.36
C LEU A 375 1.36 -14.24 15.74
N ILE A 376 0.82 -15.17 16.51
CA ILE A 376 1.47 -16.45 16.79
C ILE A 376 0.82 -17.54 15.95
N PHE A 377 1.54 -18.06 14.99
CA PHE A 377 1.12 -19.20 14.19
C PHE A 377 1.31 -20.48 15.00
N LEU A 378 0.22 -21.04 15.52
CA LEU A 378 0.22 -22.34 16.21
C LEU A 378 -0.13 -23.43 15.20
N LEU A 379 0.88 -24.12 14.69
CA LEU A 379 0.77 -24.99 13.54
C LEU A 379 0.83 -26.47 13.95
N ASP A 380 -0.22 -27.18 13.59
CA ASP A 380 -0.25 -28.65 13.69
C ASP A 380 0.67 -29.25 12.63
N VAL A 381 1.71 -29.93 13.08
CA VAL A 381 2.64 -30.68 12.22
C VAL A 381 2.58 -32.16 12.50
N SER A 382 1.45 -32.69 12.98
CA SER A 382 1.21 -34.09 13.15
C SER A 382 1.23 -34.86 11.82
N GLN A 383 1.38 -36.19 11.89
CA GLN A 383 1.46 -37.02 10.69
C GLN A 383 0.20 -36.96 9.81
N SER A 384 -0.97 -36.66 10.38
CA SER A 384 -2.23 -36.48 9.65
C SER A 384 -2.25 -35.24 8.75
N MET A 385 -1.38 -34.27 9.02
CA MET A 385 -1.20 -33.05 8.20
C MET A 385 -0.36 -33.28 6.93
N ASN A 386 0.24 -34.47 6.75
CA ASN A 386 1.17 -34.76 5.66
C ASN A 386 0.46 -35.00 4.31
N THR A 387 -0.30 -34.02 3.83
CA THR A 387 -0.87 -34.04 2.47
C THR A 387 -0.73 -32.67 1.81
N ALA A 388 -0.89 -32.62 0.48
CA ALA A 388 -0.80 -31.38 -0.27
C ALA A 388 -1.92 -30.39 0.12
N GLU A 389 -3.12 -30.89 0.38
CA GLU A 389 -4.31 -30.12 0.73
C GLU A 389 -4.28 -29.58 2.17
N LYS A 390 -3.34 -30.05 3.02
CA LYS A 390 -3.19 -29.61 4.40
C LYS A 390 -1.90 -28.82 4.60
N LEU A 391 -0.75 -29.49 4.79
CA LEU A 391 0.49 -28.81 5.15
C LEU A 391 1.02 -27.90 4.03
N SER A 392 0.90 -28.29 2.76
CA SER A 392 1.34 -27.42 1.65
C SER A 392 0.45 -26.19 1.51
N LEU A 393 -0.87 -26.34 1.61
CA LEU A 393 -1.83 -25.23 1.59
C LEU A 393 -1.61 -24.31 2.80
N LEU A 394 -1.39 -24.88 4.00
CA LEU A 394 -1.04 -24.13 5.19
C LEU A 394 0.20 -23.26 4.94
N LYS A 395 1.31 -23.85 4.47
CA LYS A 395 2.54 -23.12 4.20
C LYS A 395 2.32 -21.98 3.20
N SER A 396 1.59 -22.23 2.10
CA SER A 396 1.36 -21.22 1.07
C SER A 396 0.49 -20.05 1.56
N SER A 397 -0.58 -20.34 2.31
CA SER A 397 -1.46 -19.29 2.85
C SER A 397 -0.76 -18.41 3.91
N PHE A 398 0.05 -19.01 4.80
CA PHE A 398 0.81 -18.24 5.78
C PHE A 398 1.95 -17.43 5.15
N LYS A 399 2.61 -17.93 4.10
CA LYS A 399 3.56 -17.15 3.30
C LYS A 399 2.88 -15.95 2.62
N HIS A 400 1.68 -16.15 2.10
CA HIS A 400 0.89 -15.06 1.53
C HIS A 400 0.58 -13.99 2.58
N LEU A 401 0.12 -14.36 3.79
CA LEU A 401 -0.07 -13.39 4.87
C LEU A 401 1.23 -12.62 5.18
N VAL A 402 2.36 -13.33 5.29
CA VAL A 402 3.67 -12.70 5.57
C VAL A 402 4.08 -11.72 4.47
N SER A 403 3.72 -11.98 3.20
CA SER A 403 3.96 -11.03 2.10
C SER A 403 3.18 -9.73 2.24
N GLU A 404 1.98 -9.77 2.84
CA GLU A 404 1.10 -8.63 3.07
C GLU A 404 1.38 -7.89 4.40
N MET A 405 2.20 -8.44 5.29
CA MET A 405 2.50 -7.84 6.60
C MET A 405 3.42 -6.63 6.47
N ARG A 406 3.18 -5.64 7.34
CA ARG A 406 3.86 -4.34 7.39
C ARG A 406 5.05 -4.38 8.36
N SER A 407 5.94 -3.41 8.29
CA SER A 407 7.14 -3.32 9.13
C SER A 407 6.87 -3.32 10.65
N GLU A 408 5.71 -2.83 11.08
CA GLU A 408 5.24 -2.83 12.46
C GLU A 408 4.65 -4.16 12.92
N ASP A 409 4.34 -5.06 12.00
CA ASP A 409 3.75 -6.37 12.31
C ASP A 409 4.83 -7.38 12.74
N ARG A 410 4.45 -8.35 13.57
CA ARG A 410 5.32 -9.41 14.08
C ARG A 410 4.69 -10.77 13.93
N VAL A 411 5.53 -11.78 13.67
CA VAL A 411 5.12 -13.18 13.56
C VAL A 411 5.99 -14.06 14.44
N GLY A 412 5.36 -14.89 15.25
CA GLY A 412 5.97 -16.03 15.92
C GLY A 412 5.43 -17.34 15.37
N ILE A 413 6.22 -18.41 15.40
CA ILE A 413 5.81 -19.75 14.95
C ILE A 413 6.04 -20.74 16.07
N VAL A 414 4.94 -21.35 16.51
CA VAL A 414 4.92 -22.48 17.44
C VAL A 414 4.35 -23.68 16.72
N ILE A 415 5.01 -24.81 16.80
CA ILE A 415 4.51 -26.08 16.25
C ILE A 415 4.15 -27.04 17.38
N PHE A 416 3.20 -27.92 17.10
CA PHE A 416 2.88 -29.03 18.02
C PHE A 416 2.68 -30.34 17.27
N SER A 417 3.31 -31.37 17.82
CA SER A 417 3.19 -32.75 17.42
C SER A 417 3.84 -33.62 18.49
N GLY A 418 3.11 -34.10 19.48
CA GLY A 418 3.62 -34.82 20.65
C GLY A 418 4.22 -33.91 21.73
N ALA A 419 4.93 -32.85 21.37
CA ALA A 419 5.38 -31.75 22.24
C ALA A 419 5.40 -30.43 21.46
N ALA A 420 5.14 -29.31 22.14
CA ALA A 420 5.19 -28.03 21.52
C ALA A 420 6.60 -27.46 21.48
N LYS A 421 6.92 -26.76 20.36
CA LYS A 421 8.21 -26.13 20.14
C LYS A 421 8.06 -24.75 19.51
N VAL A 422 8.77 -23.77 20.03
CA VAL A 422 8.95 -22.48 19.35
C VAL A 422 9.96 -22.68 18.22
N VAL A 423 9.51 -22.50 16.98
CA VAL A 423 10.34 -22.56 15.77
C VAL A 423 10.88 -21.18 15.44
N LEU A 424 10.06 -20.14 15.67
CA LEU A 424 10.42 -18.76 15.49
C LEU A 424 9.81 -17.93 16.63
N SER A 425 10.63 -17.23 17.39
CA SER A 425 10.14 -16.20 18.33
C SER A 425 9.53 -15.04 17.56
N PRO A 426 8.61 -14.24 18.16
CA PRO A 426 8.03 -13.09 17.47
C PRO A 426 9.08 -12.18 16.85
N THR A 427 9.10 -12.17 15.53
CA THR A 427 10.08 -11.52 14.66
C THR A 427 9.35 -10.48 13.81
N SER A 428 10.00 -9.35 13.53
CA SER A 428 9.45 -8.34 12.62
C SER A 428 9.17 -8.96 11.25
N SER A 429 8.06 -8.58 10.65
CA SER A 429 7.71 -8.99 9.28
C SER A 429 8.68 -8.47 8.22
N THR A 430 9.56 -7.52 8.55
CA THR A 430 10.67 -7.12 7.67
C THR A 430 11.63 -8.27 7.37
N ASP A 431 11.75 -9.24 8.28
CA ASP A 431 12.57 -10.45 8.12
C ASP A 431 11.81 -11.58 7.39
N LYS A 432 11.13 -11.24 6.28
CA LYS A 432 10.30 -12.19 5.49
C LYS A 432 11.03 -13.47 5.12
N GLU A 433 12.32 -13.39 4.79
CA GLU A 433 13.13 -14.58 4.48
C GLU A 433 13.26 -15.54 5.66
N LEU A 434 13.53 -15.01 6.86
CA LEU A 434 13.66 -15.82 8.07
C LEU A 434 12.34 -16.52 8.40
N ILE A 435 11.22 -15.79 8.30
CA ILE A 435 9.87 -16.32 8.55
C ILE A 435 9.53 -17.39 7.51
N ASN A 436 9.73 -17.10 6.23
CA ASN A 436 9.45 -18.03 5.14
C ASN A 436 10.31 -19.30 5.23
N ARG A 437 11.59 -19.19 5.59
CA ARG A 437 12.48 -20.33 5.83
C ARG A 437 12.00 -21.19 6.99
N ALA A 438 11.49 -20.57 8.07
CA ALA A 438 10.92 -21.28 9.19
C ALA A 438 9.67 -22.09 8.78
N LEU A 439 8.78 -21.49 7.97
CA LEU A 439 7.60 -22.19 7.42
C LEU A 439 7.98 -23.33 6.46
N GLU A 440 8.96 -23.13 5.59
CA GLU A 440 9.42 -24.17 4.64
C GLU A 440 9.98 -25.40 5.33
N ASN A 441 10.72 -25.21 6.41
CA ASN A 441 11.39 -26.28 7.15
C ASN A 441 10.45 -27.12 8.02
N LEU A 442 9.14 -26.78 8.08
CA LEU A 442 8.15 -27.58 8.82
C LEU A 442 8.06 -28.99 8.22
N LYS A 443 8.19 -29.99 9.08
CA LYS A 443 8.09 -31.41 8.69
C LYS A 443 7.05 -32.12 9.55
N PRO A 444 6.15 -32.90 8.94
CA PRO A 444 5.17 -33.68 9.70
C PRO A 444 5.82 -34.71 10.59
N SER A 445 5.35 -34.86 11.82
CA SER A 445 5.82 -35.88 12.76
C SER A 445 4.84 -36.07 13.93
N GLY A 446 4.83 -37.23 14.52
CA GLY A 446 4.14 -37.51 15.79
C GLY A 446 2.61 -37.42 15.75
N LYS A 447 2.00 -37.36 16.93
CA LYS A 447 0.56 -37.20 17.18
C LYS A 447 0.29 -35.80 17.71
N SER A 448 -0.90 -35.26 17.45
CA SER A 448 -1.29 -33.89 17.90
C SER A 448 -1.41 -33.84 19.43
N ASP A 449 -0.66 -32.94 20.06
CA ASP A 449 -0.81 -32.52 21.46
C ASP A 449 -1.16 -31.03 21.49
N VAL A 450 -2.45 -30.73 21.35
CA VAL A 450 -2.96 -29.36 21.29
C VAL A 450 -2.81 -28.61 22.60
N GLU A 451 -2.78 -29.33 23.75
CA GLU A 451 -2.64 -28.72 25.07
C GLU A 451 -1.28 -28.04 25.23
N SER A 452 -0.20 -28.81 25.00
CA SER A 452 1.15 -28.24 25.04
C SER A 452 1.34 -27.13 23.99
N GLY A 453 0.68 -27.27 22.83
CA GLY A 453 0.64 -26.24 21.78
C GLY A 453 0.04 -24.93 22.25
N LEU A 454 -1.16 -24.97 22.82
CA LEU A 454 -1.88 -23.80 23.33
C LEU A 454 -1.11 -23.13 24.49
N GLU A 455 -0.66 -23.92 25.48
CA GLU A 455 0.14 -23.37 26.58
C GLU A 455 1.38 -22.64 26.07
N LYS A 456 2.11 -23.25 25.14
CA LYS A 456 3.32 -22.65 24.57
C LYS A 456 3.05 -21.41 23.75
N ALA A 457 1.99 -21.41 22.94
CA ALA A 457 1.63 -20.26 22.12
C ALA A 457 1.18 -19.06 22.97
N TYR A 458 0.36 -19.30 24.01
CA TYR A 458 -0.04 -18.27 24.96
C TYR A 458 1.13 -17.74 25.79
N ASP A 459 2.08 -18.60 26.19
CA ASP A 459 3.31 -18.20 26.86
C ASP A 459 4.12 -17.24 26.00
N VAL A 460 4.36 -17.59 24.72
CA VAL A 460 5.06 -16.74 23.76
C VAL A 460 4.32 -15.41 23.54
N LEU A 461 2.99 -15.46 23.33
CA LEU A 461 2.19 -14.25 23.11
C LEU A 461 2.20 -13.33 24.33
N THR A 462 2.18 -13.89 25.55
CA THR A 462 2.21 -13.12 26.79
C THR A 462 3.54 -12.41 27.00
N HIS A 463 4.67 -13.07 26.73
CA HIS A 463 6.00 -12.47 26.85
C HIS A 463 6.28 -11.39 25.79
N HIS A 464 5.57 -11.43 24.68
CA HIS A 464 5.72 -10.49 23.56
C HIS A 464 4.46 -9.67 23.31
N TYR A 465 3.60 -9.49 24.30
CA TYR A 465 2.35 -8.75 24.16
C TYR A 465 2.59 -7.36 23.57
N LEU A 466 1.78 -6.97 22.60
CA LEU A 466 1.86 -5.68 21.93
C LEU A 466 0.69 -4.80 22.39
N GLU A 467 0.98 -3.76 23.14
CA GLU A 467 -0.03 -2.82 23.61
C GLU A 467 -0.72 -2.14 22.40
N ASN A 468 -2.06 -2.10 22.42
CA ASN A 468 -2.90 -1.61 21.32
C ASN A 468 -2.71 -2.39 19.99
N GLY A 469 -2.15 -3.60 20.02
CA GLY A 469 -1.96 -4.45 18.86
C GLY A 469 -3.04 -5.51 18.68
N ASN A 470 -3.00 -6.20 17.55
CA ASN A 470 -3.76 -7.42 17.29
C ASN A 470 -3.00 -8.63 17.85
N ASN A 471 -3.16 -8.91 19.15
CA ASN A 471 -2.52 -10.03 19.83
C ASN A 471 -3.33 -11.31 19.62
N LYS A 472 -2.92 -12.14 18.67
CA LYS A 472 -3.73 -13.27 18.24
C LYS A 472 -2.91 -14.54 18.00
N ILE A 473 -3.45 -15.67 18.43
CA ILE A 473 -2.98 -16.98 18.03
C ILE A 473 -3.85 -17.47 16.87
N ILE A 474 -3.24 -17.96 15.81
CA ILE A 474 -3.93 -18.64 14.70
C ILE A 474 -3.56 -20.12 14.77
N LEU A 475 -4.48 -20.92 15.28
CA LEU A 475 -4.35 -22.38 15.33
C LEU A 475 -4.74 -22.96 13.97
N ALA A 476 -3.79 -23.55 13.27
CA ALA A 476 -3.99 -24.24 12.00
C ALA A 476 -3.83 -25.76 12.19
N THR A 477 -4.90 -26.52 11.96
CA THR A 477 -4.97 -27.96 12.26
C THR A 477 -5.98 -28.70 11.38
N ASP A 478 -5.87 -30.03 11.29
CA ASP A 478 -6.93 -30.89 10.75
C ASP A 478 -7.88 -31.45 11.83
N GLY A 479 -7.67 -31.05 13.08
CA GLY A 479 -8.55 -31.36 14.19
C GLY A 479 -8.46 -32.81 14.72
N ASP A 480 -7.40 -33.53 14.39
CA ASP A 480 -7.17 -34.90 14.86
C ASP A 480 -6.64 -34.95 16.32
N PHE A 481 -7.44 -34.35 17.23
CA PHE A 481 -7.18 -34.37 18.68
C PHE A 481 -8.47 -34.26 19.48
N GLU A 482 -8.40 -34.67 20.77
CA GLU A 482 -9.51 -34.49 21.70
C GLU A 482 -9.61 -33.07 22.23
N THR A 483 -10.84 -32.55 22.31
CA THR A 483 -11.13 -31.26 22.93
C THR A 483 -11.63 -31.47 24.37
N LEU A 484 -10.88 -30.98 25.35
CA LEU A 484 -11.16 -31.16 26.77
C LEU A 484 -11.60 -29.85 27.41
N LYS A 485 -12.35 -29.93 28.52
CA LYS A 485 -12.83 -28.76 29.25
C LYS A 485 -11.68 -27.83 29.71
N ARG A 486 -10.54 -28.39 30.09
CA ARG A 486 -9.35 -27.63 30.51
C ARG A 486 -8.77 -26.77 29.41
N HIS A 487 -8.79 -27.22 28.14
CA HIS A 487 -8.37 -26.40 27.00
C HIS A 487 -9.26 -25.15 26.86
N ARG A 488 -10.56 -25.33 26.98
CA ARG A 488 -11.52 -24.23 26.93
C ARG A 488 -11.28 -23.23 28.06
N THR A 489 -11.06 -23.70 29.29
CA THR A 489 -10.75 -22.83 30.44
C THR A 489 -9.46 -22.03 30.24
N LEU A 490 -8.42 -22.65 29.67
CA LEU A 490 -7.18 -21.99 29.32
C LEU A 490 -7.42 -20.87 28.31
N ILE A 491 -8.15 -21.16 27.24
CA ILE A 491 -8.46 -20.23 26.15
C ILE A 491 -9.30 -19.03 26.66
N GLU A 492 -10.36 -19.31 27.42
CA GLU A 492 -11.25 -18.27 27.99
C GLU A 492 -10.50 -17.32 28.94
N ARG A 493 -9.54 -17.84 29.73
CA ARG A 493 -8.69 -17.00 30.59
C ARG A 493 -7.90 -15.98 29.78
N HIS A 494 -7.23 -16.40 28.71
CA HIS A 494 -6.40 -15.53 27.89
C HIS A 494 -7.20 -14.57 27.00
N LYS A 495 -8.41 -14.94 26.58
CA LYS A 495 -9.33 -14.04 25.91
C LYS A 495 -9.63 -12.81 26.76
N ASN A 496 -9.83 -12.98 28.07
CA ASN A 496 -10.07 -11.87 28.99
C ASN A 496 -8.86 -10.94 29.18
N GLU A 497 -7.69 -11.36 28.70
CA GLU A 497 -6.43 -10.61 28.69
C GLU A 497 -6.13 -10.03 27.28
N ASP A 498 -7.12 -9.91 26.41
CA ASP A 498 -7.00 -9.46 24.99
C ASP A 498 -6.02 -10.31 24.15
N LYS A 499 -5.96 -11.61 24.41
CA LYS A 499 -5.17 -12.59 23.66
C LYS A 499 -6.12 -13.55 22.96
N MET A 500 -6.45 -13.23 21.72
CA MET A 500 -7.47 -13.94 20.94
C MET A 500 -6.95 -15.24 20.33
N LEU A 501 -7.86 -16.20 20.06
CA LEU A 501 -7.56 -17.44 19.35
C LEU A 501 -8.51 -17.64 18.19
N SER A 502 -7.99 -17.64 16.97
CA SER A 502 -8.70 -18.09 15.78
C SER A 502 -8.29 -19.50 15.40
N VAL A 503 -9.20 -20.25 14.79
CA VAL A 503 -8.98 -21.66 14.43
C VAL A 503 -9.26 -21.90 12.97
N PHE A 504 -8.24 -22.36 12.25
CA PHE A 504 -8.27 -22.70 10.84
C PHE A 504 -8.23 -24.19 10.63
N TYR A 505 -9.29 -24.72 10.07
CA TYR A 505 -9.49 -26.14 9.80
C TYR A 505 -9.05 -26.49 8.38
N TYR A 506 -7.93 -27.21 8.27
CA TYR A 506 -7.36 -27.69 7.00
C TYR A 506 -7.73 -29.14 6.79
N SER A 507 -8.57 -29.45 5.80
CA SER A 507 -8.94 -30.80 5.45
C SER A 507 -9.44 -30.90 4.02
N LYS A 508 -9.18 -32.03 3.36
CA LYS A 508 -9.69 -32.31 2.02
C LYS A 508 -11.22 -32.33 1.99
N GLU A 509 -11.83 -32.95 3.02
CA GLU A 509 -13.27 -33.05 3.14
C GLU A 509 -13.72 -32.48 4.49
N LYS A 510 -14.79 -31.69 4.47
CA LYS A 510 -15.34 -31.07 5.66
C LYS A 510 -16.00 -32.11 6.56
N ASN A 511 -15.43 -32.33 7.73
CA ASN A 511 -16.07 -33.13 8.79
C ASN A 511 -16.84 -32.22 9.75
N ASN A 512 -18.17 -32.31 9.75
CA ASN A 512 -19.03 -31.42 10.54
C ASN A 512 -18.83 -31.59 12.05
N SER A 513 -18.51 -32.78 12.54
CA SER A 513 -18.25 -33.04 13.97
C SER A 513 -16.94 -32.38 14.41
N ILE A 514 -15.87 -32.55 13.64
CA ILE A 514 -14.58 -31.86 13.90
C ILE A 514 -14.78 -30.35 13.79
N GLY A 515 -15.41 -29.86 12.71
CA GLY A 515 -15.68 -28.46 12.51
C GLY A 515 -16.47 -27.82 13.66
N TYR A 516 -17.46 -28.52 14.21
CA TYR A 516 -18.21 -28.05 15.38
C TYR A 516 -17.33 -27.88 16.62
N ARG A 517 -16.47 -28.87 16.93
CA ARG A 517 -15.55 -28.80 18.06
C ARG A 517 -14.52 -27.67 17.92
N LEU A 518 -13.95 -27.51 16.75
CA LEU A 518 -12.97 -26.46 16.44
C LEU A 518 -13.62 -25.05 16.49
N ARG A 519 -14.88 -24.94 16.08
CA ARG A 519 -15.65 -23.70 16.22
C ARG A 519 -15.82 -23.29 17.68
N GLN A 520 -16.10 -24.24 18.57
CA GLN A 520 -16.20 -23.96 20.00
C GLN A 520 -14.89 -23.46 20.61
N PHE A 521 -13.73 -23.88 20.07
CA PHE A 521 -12.43 -23.32 20.50
C PHE A 521 -12.27 -21.88 20.06
N ALA A 522 -12.61 -21.54 18.81
CA ALA A 522 -12.55 -20.18 18.30
C ALA A 522 -13.50 -19.25 19.07
N GLU A 523 -14.74 -19.69 19.35
CA GLU A 523 -15.73 -18.95 20.12
C GLU A 523 -15.23 -18.70 21.56
N ALA A 524 -14.68 -19.72 22.22
CA ALA A 524 -14.07 -19.58 23.54
C ALA A 524 -12.92 -18.58 23.55
N GLY A 525 -12.12 -18.53 22.47
CA GLY A 525 -10.99 -17.64 22.27
C GLY A 525 -11.34 -16.25 21.72
N GLY A 526 -12.62 -15.99 21.46
CA GLY A 526 -13.05 -14.69 20.89
C GLY A 526 -12.59 -14.42 19.46
N GLY A 527 -12.04 -15.45 18.79
CA GLY A 527 -11.59 -15.35 17.40
C GLY A 527 -12.54 -16.04 16.42
N ARG A 528 -12.07 -16.24 15.20
CA ARG A 528 -12.81 -16.80 14.08
C ARG A 528 -12.55 -18.30 13.91
N TYR A 529 -13.58 -19.03 13.51
CA TYR A 529 -13.43 -20.37 12.93
C TYR A 529 -13.57 -20.30 11.42
N ALA A 530 -12.64 -20.89 10.68
CA ALA A 530 -12.74 -21.02 9.25
C ALA A 530 -12.35 -22.42 8.75
N TYR A 531 -13.11 -22.93 7.77
CA TYR A 531 -12.73 -24.11 6.99
C TYR A 531 -11.93 -23.62 5.78
N ILE A 532 -10.67 -24.04 5.70
CA ILE A 532 -9.70 -23.54 4.74
C ILE A 532 -9.59 -24.50 3.56
N GLN A 533 -9.78 -23.94 2.36
CA GLN A 533 -9.58 -24.59 1.06
C GLN A 533 -8.72 -23.70 0.17
N ALA A 534 -8.21 -24.21 -0.94
CA ALA A 534 -7.32 -23.46 -1.83
C ALA A 534 -7.96 -22.14 -2.34
N GLU A 535 -9.28 -22.15 -2.55
CA GLU A 535 -10.05 -21.04 -3.09
C GLU A 535 -10.25 -19.87 -2.11
N ASN A 536 -10.19 -20.12 -0.80
CA ASN A 536 -10.50 -19.11 0.23
C ASN A 536 -9.36 -18.84 1.21
N ALA A 537 -8.26 -19.59 1.14
CA ALA A 537 -7.19 -19.56 2.13
C ALA A 537 -6.55 -18.18 2.26
N ASN A 538 -6.26 -17.52 1.15
CA ASN A 538 -5.57 -16.23 1.13
C ASN A 538 -6.46 -15.09 1.65
N GLU A 539 -7.74 -15.09 1.31
CA GLU A 539 -8.70 -14.08 1.80
C GLU A 539 -8.90 -14.20 3.30
N ILE A 540 -9.21 -15.40 3.78
CA ILE A 540 -9.50 -15.64 5.20
C ILE A 540 -8.33 -15.31 6.11
N ILE A 541 -7.09 -15.64 5.69
CA ILE A 541 -5.92 -15.42 6.54
C ILE A 541 -5.57 -13.92 6.63
N ILE A 542 -5.82 -13.14 5.60
CA ILE A 542 -5.66 -11.68 5.62
C ILE A 542 -6.69 -11.03 6.54
N GLU A 543 -7.96 -11.45 6.49
CA GLU A 543 -9.00 -10.92 7.37
C GLU A 543 -8.69 -11.10 8.86
N GLU A 544 -7.95 -12.15 9.25
CA GLU A 544 -7.52 -12.36 10.63
C GLU A 544 -6.49 -11.34 11.13
N ALA A 545 -5.72 -10.77 10.24
CA ALA A 545 -4.76 -9.72 10.56
C ALA A 545 -5.39 -8.31 10.54
N GLN A 546 -6.68 -8.18 10.19
CA GLN A 546 -7.43 -6.92 10.11
C GLN A 546 -8.19 -6.64 11.41
N LYS A 547 -7.49 -6.28 12.51
CA LYS A 547 -8.13 -5.78 13.74
C LYS A 547 -8.27 -4.26 13.63
N THR A 548 -9.49 -3.74 13.69
CA THR A 548 -9.73 -2.30 13.88
C THR A 548 -9.21 -1.85 15.23
N GLN A 549 -8.60 -0.67 15.29
CA GLN A 549 -8.13 -0.05 16.54
C GLN A 549 -9.29 0.36 17.44
#